data_676973f43609115a98b7cdf82ee4134e
#
_entry.id   676973f43609115a98b7cdf82ee4134e
#
_cell.length_a   1.000
_cell.length_b   1.000
_cell.length_c   1.000
_cell.angle_alpha   90.00
_cell.angle_beta   90.00
_cell.angle_gamma   90.00
#
_symmetry.space_group_name_H-M   'P 1'
#
loop_
_entity.id
_entity.type
_entity.pdbx_description
1 polymer ?
#
loop_
_entity_poly.entity_id
_entity_poly.type
_entity_poly.pdbx_seq_one_letter_code
_entity_poly.pdbx_strand_id
1 'polypeptide(L)'
;MKLKFKVQPYQTNAVNDVVDCFVGQPMTTGLTYRIDPGRKAQTSAFEEGFKNADLALTDVQILENIQKVQRRQNLPVSQSLTDFTTFDSKGARVPVKAAYKRDALAATRVHLDVEMETGTGKTYCYIKTIFEMNKRYGWSKFIIMVPSIAIREGVYKSLQITADHFTENYGKKARFFIYNSKRLHELESFSSDAGINVMVINIQAFNARGADNRRIYEELDDFQSRKPIDVIASNRPILILDEPQKMEGAATMEALPKFKPLFIILL
;
A
#
# COMPACT_ATOMS: atom_id res chain seq x y z
N MET A 1 -12.06 -18.24 -21.91
CA MET A 1 -11.47 -17.21 -22.80
C MET A 1 -10.42 -16.45 -21.98
N LYS A 2 -9.15 -16.46 -22.39
CA LYS A 2 -8.06 -15.79 -21.67
C LYS A 2 -7.96 -14.34 -22.13
N LEU A 3 -8.08 -13.39 -21.22
CA LEU A 3 -7.94 -11.98 -21.55
C LEU A 3 -6.46 -11.67 -21.87
N LYS A 4 -6.23 -11.03 -23.00
CA LYS A 4 -4.91 -10.53 -23.38
C LYS A 4 -4.86 -9.03 -23.09
N PHE A 5 -3.94 -8.61 -22.24
CA PHE A 5 -3.70 -7.22 -21.93
C PHE A 5 -2.65 -6.64 -22.87
N LYS A 6 -2.96 -5.54 -23.53
CA LYS A 6 -1.99 -4.81 -24.34
C LYS A 6 -1.13 -3.95 -23.44
N VAL A 7 0.19 -4.05 -23.58
CA VAL A 7 1.11 -3.16 -22.87
C VAL A 7 0.98 -1.75 -23.43
N GLN A 8 0.66 -0.80 -22.58
CA GLN A 8 0.58 0.62 -22.94
C GLN A 8 1.83 1.35 -22.43
N PRO A 9 2.53 2.10 -23.30
CA PRO A 9 3.77 2.79 -22.91
C PRO A 9 3.58 3.73 -21.71
N TYR A 10 2.50 4.53 -21.70
CA TYR A 10 2.23 5.47 -20.62
C TYR A 10 2.00 4.77 -19.27
N GLN A 11 1.33 3.59 -19.25
CA GLN A 11 1.17 2.79 -18.03
C GLN A 11 2.51 2.23 -17.55
N THR A 12 3.35 1.78 -18.48
CA THR A 12 4.69 1.29 -18.13
C THR A 12 5.56 2.42 -17.57
N ASN A 13 5.48 3.61 -18.15
CA ASN A 13 6.19 4.78 -17.67
C ASN A 13 5.72 5.17 -16.26
N ALA A 14 4.40 5.26 -16.02
CA ALA A 14 3.85 5.56 -14.70
C ALA A 14 4.31 4.56 -13.62
N VAL A 15 4.32 3.26 -13.94
CA VAL A 15 4.83 2.23 -13.03
C VAL A 15 6.32 2.41 -12.76
N ASN A 16 7.12 2.63 -13.81
CA ASN A 16 8.56 2.84 -13.66
C ASN A 16 8.87 4.10 -12.84
N ASP A 17 8.12 5.18 -13.02
CA ASP A 17 8.31 6.42 -12.29
C ASP A 17 8.12 6.22 -10.78
N VAL A 18 7.08 5.48 -10.38
CA VAL A 18 6.87 5.15 -8.97
C VAL A 18 8.00 4.28 -8.42
N VAL A 19 8.40 3.25 -9.17
CA VAL A 19 9.42 2.31 -8.72
C VAL A 19 10.80 2.96 -8.70
N ASP A 20 11.11 3.83 -9.67
CA ASP A 20 12.39 4.54 -9.77
C ASP A 20 12.64 5.52 -8.62
N CYS A 21 11.60 5.93 -7.88
CA CYS A 21 11.77 6.71 -6.64
C CYS A 21 12.60 5.98 -5.57
N PHE A 22 12.75 4.66 -5.69
CA PHE A 22 13.48 3.83 -4.74
C PHE A 22 14.76 3.21 -5.34
N VAL A 23 15.30 3.74 -6.41
CA VAL A 23 16.58 3.29 -6.99
C VAL A 23 17.68 3.37 -5.93
N GLY A 24 18.44 2.27 -5.79
CA GLY A 24 19.44 2.10 -4.72
C GLY A 24 18.92 1.35 -3.48
N GLN A 25 17.62 1.12 -3.36
CA GLN A 25 17.08 0.22 -2.34
C GLN A 25 17.55 -1.22 -2.63
N PRO A 26 18.18 -1.90 -1.67
CA PRO A 26 18.63 -3.28 -1.87
C PRO A 26 17.44 -4.24 -1.97
N MET A 27 17.56 -5.25 -2.83
CA MET A 27 16.60 -6.33 -2.90
C MET A 27 16.73 -7.21 -1.66
N THR A 28 15.69 -7.25 -0.83
CA THR A 28 15.65 -8.08 0.38
C THR A 28 14.33 -8.84 0.44
N THR A 29 14.41 -10.16 0.51
CA THR A 29 13.25 -11.07 0.59
C THR A 29 13.32 -11.92 1.84
N GLY A 30 12.15 -12.43 2.29
CA GLY A 30 12.09 -13.41 3.37
C GLY A 30 12.47 -12.85 4.74
N LEU A 31 12.35 -11.55 4.96
CA LEU A 31 12.61 -10.96 6.27
C LEU A 31 11.52 -11.37 7.24
N THR A 32 11.91 -12.03 8.32
CA THR A 32 10.98 -12.57 9.31
C THR A 32 10.89 -11.71 10.57
N TYR A 33 9.81 -11.89 11.31
CA TYR A 33 9.61 -11.41 12.67
C TYR A 33 8.86 -12.47 13.48
N ARG A 34 8.98 -12.44 14.81
CA ARG A 34 8.19 -13.31 15.66
C ARG A 34 6.76 -12.82 15.75
N ILE A 35 5.81 -13.67 15.42
CA ILE A 35 4.40 -13.39 15.64
C ILE A 35 4.13 -13.49 17.14
N ASP A 36 3.45 -12.49 17.70
CA ASP A 36 2.99 -12.52 19.08
C ASP A 36 1.97 -13.68 19.23
N PRO A 37 2.24 -14.69 20.06
CA PRO A 37 1.34 -15.82 20.22
C PRO A 37 0.04 -15.45 20.96
N GLY A 38 -0.08 -14.25 21.53
CA GLY A 38 -1.21 -13.83 22.34
C GLY A 38 -1.27 -14.55 23.70
N ARG A 39 -2.37 -14.35 24.45
CA ARG A 39 -2.49 -14.86 25.84
C ARG A 39 -2.76 -16.35 25.98
N LYS A 40 -3.16 -17.04 24.92
CA LYS A 40 -3.59 -18.46 24.97
C LYS A 40 -2.55 -19.46 24.48
N ALA A 41 -1.39 -19.02 24.06
CA ALA A 41 -0.37 -19.92 23.52
C ALA A 41 0.45 -20.57 24.64
N GLN A 42 0.02 -21.75 25.08
CA GLN A 42 0.82 -22.65 25.92
C GLN A 42 1.75 -23.58 25.10
N THR A 43 1.81 -23.45 23.80
CA THR A 43 2.62 -24.31 22.93
C THR A 43 3.75 -23.52 22.28
N SER A 44 4.94 -24.02 22.48
CA SER A 44 6.27 -23.49 22.18
C SER A 44 6.67 -23.32 20.69
N ALA A 45 5.76 -23.36 19.77
CA ALA A 45 6.07 -23.09 18.36
C ALA A 45 5.93 -21.58 18.09
N PHE A 46 7.05 -20.85 18.08
CA PHE A 46 7.08 -19.49 17.60
C PHE A 46 6.77 -19.51 16.10
N GLU A 47 5.61 -19.02 15.72
CA GLU A 47 5.29 -18.82 14.33
C GLU A 47 6.05 -17.59 13.83
N GLU A 48 6.72 -17.75 12.69
CA GLU A 48 7.40 -16.66 12.01
C GLU A 48 6.44 -15.95 11.06
N GLY A 49 6.40 -14.64 11.15
CA GLY A 49 5.75 -13.78 10.15
C GLY A 49 6.76 -13.17 9.20
N PHE A 50 6.32 -12.79 8.00
CA PHE A 50 7.13 -12.10 7.01
C PHE A 50 6.75 -10.64 6.93
N LYS A 51 7.74 -9.76 6.81
CA LYS A 51 7.56 -8.32 6.69
C LYS A 51 8.36 -7.73 5.55
N ASN A 52 7.96 -6.56 5.08
CA ASN A 52 8.77 -5.79 4.17
C ASN A 52 10.06 -5.30 4.83
N ALA A 53 11.14 -5.30 4.07
CA ALA A 53 12.39 -4.65 4.49
C ALA A 53 12.17 -3.14 4.62
N ASP A 54 12.78 -2.55 5.64
CA ASP A 54 12.75 -1.10 5.82
C ASP A 54 13.47 -0.37 4.68
N LEU A 55 13.15 0.92 4.51
CA LEU A 55 13.86 1.77 3.57
C LEU A 55 15.31 1.96 4.02
N ALA A 56 16.24 1.42 3.24
CA ALA A 56 17.68 1.58 3.46
C ALA A 56 18.21 2.92 2.93
N LEU A 57 17.45 3.55 2.01
CA LEU A 57 17.78 4.86 1.46
C LEU A 57 17.60 5.96 2.50
N THR A 58 18.50 6.92 2.51
CA THR A 58 18.37 8.16 3.27
C THR A 58 17.30 9.06 2.63
N ASP A 59 16.79 10.04 3.41
CA ASP A 59 15.82 11.01 2.91
C ASP A 59 16.36 11.81 1.72
N VAL A 60 17.65 12.12 1.73
CA VAL A 60 18.33 12.82 0.62
C VAL A 60 18.30 11.97 -0.65
N GLN A 61 18.66 10.68 -0.56
CA GLN A 61 18.66 9.78 -1.71
C GLN A 61 17.26 9.56 -2.29
N ILE A 62 16.25 9.43 -1.43
CA ILE A 62 14.85 9.31 -1.87
C ILE A 62 14.40 10.59 -2.57
N LEU A 63 14.70 11.76 -1.97
CA LEU A 63 14.36 13.04 -2.56
C LEU A 63 15.03 13.25 -3.93
N GLU A 64 16.31 12.92 -4.05
CA GLU A 64 17.03 12.98 -5.33
C GLU A 64 16.40 12.09 -6.40
N ASN A 65 15.99 10.89 -6.04
CA ASN A 65 15.30 9.99 -6.96
C ASN A 65 13.93 10.55 -7.39
N ILE A 66 13.13 11.05 -6.44
CA ILE A 66 11.85 11.71 -6.74
C ILE A 66 12.08 12.90 -7.67
N GLN A 67 13.07 13.74 -7.40
CA GLN A 67 13.40 14.88 -8.25
C GLN A 67 13.82 14.48 -9.66
N LYS A 68 14.56 13.37 -9.84
CA LYS A 68 14.90 12.82 -11.15
C LYS A 68 13.66 12.43 -11.93
N VAL A 69 12.71 11.74 -11.27
CA VAL A 69 11.42 11.37 -11.87
C VAL A 69 10.63 12.61 -12.24
N GLN A 70 10.49 13.57 -11.33
CA GLN A 70 9.77 14.82 -11.58
C GLN A 70 10.33 15.60 -12.77
N ARG A 71 11.66 15.72 -12.87
CA ARG A 71 12.32 16.38 -14.04
C ARG A 71 12.03 15.64 -15.34
N ARG A 72 12.08 14.29 -15.34
CA ARG A 72 11.77 13.44 -16.51
C ARG A 72 10.33 13.65 -17.00
N GLN A 73 9.40 13.91 -16.09
CA GLN A 73 7.99 14.12 -16.36
C GLN A 73 7.61 15.60 -16.52
N ASN A 74 8.58 16.51 -16.52
CA ASN A 74 8.36 17.97 -16.54
C ASN A 74 7.43 18.46 -15.40
N LEU A 75 7.53 17.82 -14.24
CA LEU A 75 6.79 18.20 -13.04
C LEU A 75 7.59 19.19 -12.19
N PRO A 76 6.90 19.96 -11.32
CA PRO A 76 7.57 20.78 -10.31
C PRO A 76 8.46 19.92 -9.43
N VAL A 77 9.69 20.38 -9.21
CA VAL A 77 10.66 19.66 -8.40
C VAL A 77 10.43 19.95 -6.92
N SER A 78 10.19 18.92 -6.13
CA SER A 78 10.01 19.01 -4.67
C SER A 78 11.31 19.46 -4.00
N GLN A 79 11.19 20.34 -2.99
CA GLN A 79 12.33 20.83 -2.19
C GLN A 79 12.66 19.92 -1.00
N SER A 80 11.67 19.17 -0.53
CA SER A 80 11.81 18.19 0.57
C SER A 80 10.81 17.06 0.39
N LEU A 81 10.94 15.98 1.16
CA LEU A 81 9.96 14.89 1.18
C LEU A 81 8.58 15.33 1.71
N THR A 82 8.52 16.48 2.38
CA THR A 82 7.30 17.09 2.93
C THR A 82 6.79 18.24 2.09
N ASP A 83 7.35 18.46 0.90
CA ASP A 83 6.97 19.54 0.00
C ASP A 83 5.75 19.14 -0.85
N PHE A 84 4.57 19.39 -0.30
CA PHE A 84 3.32 19.21 -1.02
C PHE A 84 2.86 20.53 -1.63
N THR A 85 3.33 20.77 -2.83
CA THR A 85 2.95 21.95 -3.62
C THR A 85 2.33 21.52 -4.95
N THR A 86 1.41 22.33 -5.43
CA THR A 86 0.79 22.24 -6.77
C THR A 86 0.87 23.58 -7.45
N PHE A 87 0.46 23.65 -8.71
CA PHE A 87 0.29 24.93 -9.40
C PHE A 87 -1.17 25.36 -9.34
N ASP A 88 -1.39 26.65 -9.14
CA ASP A 88 -2.70 27.25 -9.33
C ASP A 88 -3.01 27.50 -10.82
N SER A 89 -4.21 28.02 -11.08
CA SER A 89 -4.65 28.35 -12.45
C SER A 89 -3.80 29.43 -13.15
N LYS A 90 -2.93 30.12 -12.41
CA LYS A 90 -2.00 31.14 -12.92
C LYS A 90 -0.58 30.63 -13.05
N GLY A 91 -0.34 29.34 -12.79
CA GLY A 91 0.98 28.72 -12.82
C GLY A 91 1.86 29.06 -11.60
N ALA A 92 1.31 29.65 -10.55
CA ALA A 92 2.05 29.91 -9.32
C ALA A 92 2.07 28.67 -8.42
N ARG A 93 3.23 28.42 -7.80
CA ARG A 93 3.41 27.31 -6.85
C ARG A 93 2.67 27.60 -5.55
N VAL A 94 1.69 26.79 -5.22
CA VAL A 94 0.86 26.93 -4.01
C VAL A 94 0.85 25.65 -3.18
N PRO A 95 0.76 25.74 -1.85
CA PRO A 95 0.61 24.57 -1.01
C PRO A 95 -0.69 23.81 -1.34
N VAL A 96 -0.62 22.48 -1.39
CA VAL A 96 -1.82 21.65 -1.52
C VAL A 96 -2.68 21.82 -0.27
N LYS A 97 -3.93 22.27 -0.45
CA LYS A 97 -4.86 22.52 0.66
C LYS A 97 -5.47 21.27 1.26
N ALA A 98 -5.30 20.12 0.62
CA ALA A 98 -5.91 18.86 1.05
C ALA A 98 -5.38 18.45 2.43
N ALA A 99 -6.25 18.40 3.42
CA ALA A 99 -5.93 18.05 4.80
C ALA A 99 -5.29 16.66 4.91
N TYR A 100 -5.74 15.71 4.08
CA TYR A 100 -5.20 14.34 4.06
C TYR A 100 -3.70 14.29 3.75
N LYS A 101 -3.16 15.22 2.96
CA LYS A 101 -1.72 15.25 2.65
C LYS A 101 -0.87 15.62 3.84
N ARG A 102 -1.32 16.56 4.69
CA ARG A 102 -0.59 16.94 5.92
C ARG A 102 -0.60 15.84 6.96
N ASP A 103 -1.75 15.24 7.17
CA ASP A 103 -1.96 14.27 8.25
C ASP A 103 -1.41 12.89 7.87
N ALA A 104 -1.42 12.56 6.58
CA ALA A 104 -0.75 11.35 6.07
C ALA A 104 0.77 11.38 6.31
N LEU A 105 1.40 12.55 6.38
CA LEU A 105 2.82 12.70 6.77
C LEU A 105 3.13 12.12 8.14
N ALA A 106 2.17 12.11 9.05
CA ALA A 106 2.33 11.50 10.37
C ALA A 106 2.44 9.97 10.30
N ALA A 107 1.97 9.35 9.20
CA ALA A 107 1.99 7.89 9.05
C ALA A 107 3.36 7.36 8.61
N THR A 108 4.02 8.07 7.69
CA THR A 108 5.35 7.71 7.17
C THR A 108 6.03 8.91 6.53
N ARG A 109 7.36 8.84 6.38
CA ARG A 109 8.18 9.90 5.80
C ARG A 109 8.08 10.03 4.27
N VAL A 110 7.55 9.02 3.57
CA VAL A 110 7.52 8.99 2.10
C VAL A 110 6.09 8.83 1.61
N HIS A 111 5.64 9.79 0.81
CA HIS A 111 4.38 9.78 0.09
C HIS A 111 4.65 10.04 -1.38
N LEU A 112 4.07 9.21 -2.25
CA LEU A 112 4.13 9.39 -3.69
C LEU A 112 2.72 9.68 -4.20
N ASP A 113 2.54 10.82 -4.85
CA ASP A 113 1.28 11.20 -5.49
C ASP A 113 1.39 10.91 -6.98
N VAL A 114 0.51 10.04 -7.47
CA VAL A 114 0.52 9.57 -8.87
C VAL A 114 -0.77 10.02 -9.55
N GLU A 115 -0.68 11.07 -10.33
CA GLU A 115 -1.83 11.58 -11.07
C GLU A 115 -2.00 10.83 -12.38
N MET A 116 -3.18 10.27 -12.58
CA MET A 116 -3.60 9.61 -13.81
C MET A 116 -5.06 9.95 -14.10
N GLU A 117 -5.38 10.21 -15.36
CA GLU A 117 -6.76 10.47 -15.78
C GLU A 117 -7.68 9.26 -15.54
N THR A 118 -8.96 9.55 -15.36
CA THR A 118 -9.98 8.51 -15.22
C THR A 118 -10.06 7.68 -16.52
N GLY A 119 -10.14 6.35 -16.36
CA GLY A 119 -10.22 5.44 -17.52
C GLY A 119 -8.87 5.05 -18.12
N THR A 120 -7.75 5.59 -17.66
CA THR A 120 -6.40 5.24 -18.17
C THR A 120 -5.84 3.94 -17.60
N GLY A 121 -6.56 3.30 -16.70
CA GLY A 121 -6.17 2.01 -16.11
C GLY A 121 -5.34 2.14 -14.84
N LYS A 122 -5.64 3.11 -13.97
CA LYS A 122 -4.99 3.28 -12.65
C LYS A 122 -4.86 1.96 -11.89
N THR A 123 -5.95 1.19 -11.80
CA THR A 123 -5.96 -0.11 -11.11
C THR A 123 -4.93 -1.09 -11.68
N TYR A 124 -4.82 -1.19 -13.01
CA TYR A 124 -3.79 -2.01 -13.65
C TYR A 124 -2.38 -1.50 -13.32
N CYS A 125 -2.17 -0.18 -13.31
CA CYS A 125 -0.87 0.42 -13.02
C CYS A 125 -0.41 0.10 -11.60
N TYR A 126 -1.26 0.31 -10.58
CA TYR A 126 -0.81 0.02 -9.22
C TYR A 126 -0.69 -1.49 -8.93
N ILE A 127 -1.48 -2.36 -9.56
CA ILE A 127 -1.25 -3.81 -9.48
C ILE A 127 0.11 -4.15 -10.10
N LYS A 128 0.44 -3.61 -11.28
CA LYS A 128 1.75 -3.81 -11.91
C LYS A 128 2.88 -3.27 -11.04
N THR A 129 2.69 -2.12 -10.38
CA THR A 129 3.64 -1.53 -9.45
C THR A 129 3.96 -2.48 -8.28
N ILE A 130 2.96 -3.20 -7.74
CA ILE A 130 3.16 -4.22 -6.71
C ILE A 130 4.16 -5.30 -7.18
N PHE A 131 3.97 -5.81 -8.39
CA PHE A 131 4.86 -6.83 -8.95
C PHE A 131 6.25 -6.29 -9.26
N GLU A 132 6.37 -5.08 -9.81
CA GLU A 132 7.66 -4.44 -10.07
C GLU A 132 8.44 -4.14 -8.78
N MET A 133 7.77 -3.67 -7.73
CA MET A 133 8.38 -3.46 -6.42
C MET A 133 8.87 -4.76 -5.80
N ASN A 134 8.09 -5.84 -5.92
CA ASN A 134 8.54 -7.16 -5.47
C ASN A 134 9.74 -7.64 -6.28
N LYS A 135 9.73 -7.46 -7.59
CA LYS A 135 10.82 -7.87 -8.48
C LYS A 135 12.12 -7.13 -8.20
N ARG A 136 12.04 -5.80 -7.96
CA ARG A 136 13.25 -4.96 -7.79
C ARG A 136 13.74 -4.89 -6.36
N TYR A 137 12.83 -4.88 -5.37
CA TYR A 137 13.17 -4.59 -3.97
C TYR A 137 12.79 -5.71 -2.99
N GLY A 138 12.05 -6.71 -3.46
CA GLY A 138 11.63 -7.84 -2.62
C GLY A 138 10.42 -7.56 -1.73
N TRP A 139 9.84 -6.36 -1.77
CA TRP A 139 8.66 -6.04 -0.97
C TRP A 139 7.46 -6.92 -1.36
N SER A 140 6.76 -7.45 -0.36
CA SER A 140 5.75 -8.47 -0.55
C SER A 140 4.41 -8.21 0.15
N LYS A 141 4.33 -7.21 1.03
CA LYS A 141 3.14 -6.88 1.82
C LYS A 141 2.54 -5.55 1.39
N PHE A 142 1.35 -5.60 0.81
CA PHE A 142 0.66 -4.44 0.25
C PHE A 142 -0.77 -4.36 0.74
N ILE A 143 -1.27 -3.14 0.95
CA ILE A 143 -2.66 -2.88 1.33
C ILE A 143 -3.22 -1.84 0.37
N ILE A 144 -4.31 -2.19 -0.32
CA ILE A 144 -5.07 -1.26 -1.15
C ILE A 144 -6.25 -0.75 -0.32
N MET A 145 -6.24 0.54 -0.05
CA MET A 145 -7.31 1.23 0.66
C MET A 145 -8.23 1.93 -0.32
N VAL A 146 -9.52 1.75 -0.16
CA VAL A 146 -10.54 2.28 -1.05
C VAL A 146 -11.67 2.98 -0.27
N PRO A 147 -12.33 4.00 -0.87
CA PRO A 147 -13.33 4.79 -0.15
C PRO A 147 -14.68 4.07 0.02
N SER A 148 -14.98 3.05 -0.78
CA SER A 148 -16.31 2.41 -0.75
C SER A 148 -16.26 0.91 -1.04
N ILE A 149 -17.33 0.22 -0.66
CA ILE A 149 -17.51 -1.21 -0.94
C ILE A 149 -17.55 -1.47 -2.45
N ALA A 150 -18.20 -0.61 -3.22
CA ALA A 150 -18.30 -0.79 -4.67
C ALA A 150 -16.92 -0.74 -5.35
N ILE A 151 -16.06 0.22 -4.97
CA ILE A 151 -14.68 0.31 -5.48
C ILE A 151 -13.87 -0.91 -5.00
N ARG A 152 -14.05 -1.35 -3.76
CA ARG A 152 -13.39 -2.54 -3.20
C ARG A 152 -13.65 -3.79 -4.05
N GLU A 153 -14.92 -4.05 -4.39
CA GLU A 153 -15.28 -5.19 -5.24
C GLU A 153 -14.71 -5.05 -6.66
N GLY A 154 -14.69 -3.83 -7.21
CA GLY A 154 -14.08 -3.54 -8.50
C GLY A 154 -12.56 -3.82 -8.52
N VAL A 155 -11.84 -3.38 -7.49
CA VAL A 155 -10.41 -3.66 -7.31
C VAL A 155 -10.16 -5.14 -7.16
N TYR A 156 -10.93 -5.83 -6.33
CA TYR A 156 -10.80 -7.26 -6.11
C TYR A 156 -11.02 -8.05 -7.42
N LYS A 157 -12.05 -7.69 -8.19
CA LYS A 157 -12.30 -8.26 -9.51
C LYS A 157 -11.15 -8.00 -10.48
N SER A 158 -10.56 -6.80 -10.44
CA SER A 158 -9.40 -6.46 -11.28
C SER A 158 -8.18 -7.33 -10.93
N LEU A 159 -7.93 -7.56 -9.64
CA LEU A 159 -6.89 -8.49 -9.18
C LEU A 159 -7.12 -9.91 -9.71
N GLN A 160 -8.38 -10.40 -9.67
CA GLN A 160 -8.74 -11.72 -10.20
C GLN A 160 -8.52 -11.82 -11.70
N ILE A 161 -9.01 -10.82 -12.46
CA ILE A 161 -8.93 -10.83 -13.93
C ILE A 161 -7.48 -10.74 -14.42
N THR A 162 -6.63 -10.00 -13.71
CA THR A 162 -5.22 -9.78 -14.10
C THR A 162 -4.27 -10.82 -13.52
N ALA A 163 -4.73 -11.71 -12.64
CA ALA A 163 -3.87 -12.66 -11.91
C ALA A 163 -3.00 -13.52 -12.84
N ASP A 164 -3.61 -14.16 -13.86
CA ASP A 164 -2.87 -14.99 -14.80
C ASP A 164 -1.89 -14.18 -15.64
N HIS A 165 -2.30 -12.99 -16.10
CA HIS A 165 -1.44 -12.09 -16.85
C HIS A 165 -0.17 -11.72 -16.08
N PHE A 166 -0.31 -11.33 -14.83
CA PHE A 166 0.86 -10.98 -14.01
C PHE A 166 1.68 -12.20 -13.59
N THR A 167 1.04 -13.34 -13.33
CA THR A 167 1.76 -14.58 -13.07
C THR A 167 2.64 -14.99 -14.25
N GLU A 168 2.15 -14.87 -15.48
CA GLU A 168 2.92 -15.16 -16.70
C GLU A 168 4.09 -14.18 -16.90
N ASN A 169 3.87 -12.89 -16.64
CA ASN A 169 4.88 -11.86 -16.86
C ASN A 169 5.99 -11.85 -15.79
N TYR A 170 5.66 -12.23 -14.55
CA TYR A 170 6.58 -12.12 -13.42
C TYR A 170 7.03 -13.46 -12.85
N GLY A 171 6.46 -14.58 -13.29
CA GLY A 171 6.75 -15.91 -12.76
C GLY A 171 6.32 -16.07 -11.28
N LYS A 172 5.52 -15.16 -10.75
CA LYS A 172 5.08 -15.14 -9.36
C LYS A 172 3.57 -14.89 -9.29
N LYS A 173 2.91 -15.57 -8.38
CA LYS A 173 1.50 -15.38 -8.09
C LYS A 173 1.34 -14.50 -6.87
N ALA A 174 0.46 -13.50 -6.95
CA ALA A 174 0.03 -12.74 -5.78
C ALA A 174 -1.17 -13.42 -5.12
N ARG A 175 -1.17 -13.47 -3.79
CA ARG A 175 -2.35 -13.78 -2.99
C ARG A 175 -3.06 -12.48 -2.66
N PHE A 176 -4.37 -12.45 -2.76
CA PHE A 176 -5.15 -11.27 -2.44
C PHE A 176 -6.47 -11.63 -1.80
N PHE A 177 -6.90 -10.80 -0.87
CA PHE A 177 -8.16 -10.99 -0.14
C PHE A 177 -8.75 -9.64 0.26
N ILE A 178 -10.05 -9.65 0.56
CA ILE A 178 -10.74 -8.51 1.14
C ILE A 178 -10.72 -8.65 2.66
N TYR A 179 -10.24 -7.63 3.37
CA TYR A 179 -10.25 -7.62 4.82
C TYR A 179 -11.68 -7.83 5.36
N ASN A 180 -11.80 -8.79 6.26
CA ASN A 180 -13.05 -9.09 6.96
C ASN A 180 -12.74 -9.51 8.40
N SER A 181 -13.28 -8.77 9.36
CA SER A 181 -13.11 -9.06 10.80
C SER A 181 -13.65 -10.43 11.26
N LYS A 182 -14.42 -11.10 10.40
CA LYS A 182 -14.93 -12.48 10.63
C LYS A 182 -14.06 -13.56 9.99
N ARG A 183 -13.02 -13.19 9.21
CA ARG A 183 -12.14 -14.10 8.48
C ARG A 183 -10.67 -13.83 8.81
N LEU A 184 -10.33 -13.84 10.08
CA LEU A 184 -8.99 -13.48 10.56
C LEU A 184 -7.90 -14.46 10.13
N HIS A 185 -8.25 -15.68 9.72
CA HIS A 185 -7.32 -16.64 9.13
C HIS A 185 -6.67 -16.13 7.81
N GLU A 186 -7.37 -15.27 7.05
CA GLU A 186 -6.79 -14.61 5.86
C GLU A 186 -5.68 -13.65 6.26
N LEU A 187 -5.83 -12.98 7.41
CA LEU A 187 -4.80 -12.09 7.96
C LEU A 187 -3.60 -12.88 8.51
N GLU A 188 -3.83 -14.05 9.12
CA GLU A 188 -2.74 -14.95 9.48
C GLU A 188 -1.96 -15.41 8.26
N SER A 189 -2.66 -15.82 7.21
CA SER A 189 -2.04 -16.17 5.92
C SER A 189 -1.27 -15.00 5.31
N PHE A 190 -1.78 -13.77 5.43
CA PHE A 190 -1.08 -12.56 5.00
C PHE A 190 0.26 -12.39 5.70
N SER A 191 0.32 -12.71 6.99
CA SER A 191 1.54 -12.58 7.79
C SER A 191 2.51 -13.73 7.55
N SER A 192 2.03 -14.97 7.48
CA SER A 192 2.86 -16.18 7.43
C SER A 192 3.39 -16.56 6.03
N ASP A 193 2.92 -15.92 4.97
CA ASP A 193 3.35 -16.19 3.60
C ASP A 193 4.42 -15.18 3.15
N ALA A 194 5.58 -15.67 2.70
CA ALA A 194 6.69 -14.85 2.19
C ALA A 194 6.41 -14.25 0.79
N GLY A 195 5.42 -14.75 0.07
CA GLY A 195 5.06 -14.30 -1.29
C GLY A 195 4.39 -12.94 -1.33
N ILE A 196 4.01 -12.52 -2.53
CA ILE A 196 3.27 -11.27 -2.74
C ILE A 196 1.86 -11.42 -2.14
N ASN A 197 1.55 -10.62 -1.15
CA ASN A 197 0.26 -10.59 -0.47
C ASN A 197 -0.36 -9.20 -0.56
N VAL A 198 -1.62 -9.13 -0.99
CA VAL A 198 -2.37 -7.89 -1.17
C VAL A 198 -3.67 -7.97 -0.39
N MET A 199 -3.83 -7.10 0.59
CA MET A 199 -5.08 -6.93 1.32
C MET A 199 -5.84 -5.73 0.74
N VAL A 200 -7.12 -5.92 0.40
CA VAL A 200 -8.01 -4.82 0.00
C VAL A 200 -8.92 -4.47 1.16
N ILE A 201 -8.92 -3.21 1.57
CA ILE A 201 -9.70 -2.73 2.71
C ILE A 201 -10.42 -1.43 2.36
N ASN A 202 -11.68 -1.32 2.75
CA ASN A 202 -12.41 -0.06 2.63
C ASN A 202 -12.34 0.75 3.92
N ILE A 203 -12.42 2.07 3.83
CA ILE A 203 -12.25 2.98 4.97
C ILE A 203 -13.22 2.68 6.11
N GLN A 204 -14.43 2.22 5.83
CA GLN A 204 -15.40 1.90 6.87
C GLN A 204 -14.90 0.78 7.81
N ALA A 205 -14.03 -0.10 7.35
CA ALA A 205 -13.52 -1.21 8.16
C ALA A 205 -12.56 -0.77 9.28
N PHE A 206 -11.99 0.43 9.18
CA PHE A 206 -11.04 0.95 10.18
C PHE A 206 -11.35 2.38 10.67
N ASN A 207 -12.27 3.08 10.00
CA ASN A 207 -12.66 4.47 10.30
C ASN A 207 -13.99 4.50 11.07
N ALA A 208 -14.00 3.97 12.30
CA ALA A 208 -15.28 3.61 12.81
C ALA A 208 -15.76 4.36 14.04
N ARG A 209 -17.04 4.73 13.96
CA ARG A 209 -17.89 5.06 15.11
C ARG A 209 -18.85 3.92 15.51
N GLY A 210 -18.87 2.77 14.82
CA GLY A 210 -19.72 1.61 15.11
C GLY A 210 -18.95 0.43 15.74
N ALA A 211 -19.65 -0.46 16.46
CA ALA A 211 -19.05 -1.60 17.15
C ALA A 211 -18.32 -2.57 16.19
N ASP A 212 -18.90 -2.90 15.04
CA ASP A 212 -18.29 -3.82 14.06
C ASP A 212 -17.00 -3.30 13.44
N ASN A 213 -16.83 -1.99 13.37
CA ASN A 213 -15.69 -1.36 12.78
C ASN A 213 -14.52 -1.19 13.75
N ARG A 214 -14.76 -1.27 15.06
CA ARG A 214 -13.70 -1.23 16.08
C ARG A 214 -12.93 -2.53 16.17
N ARG A 215 -13.47 -3.63 15.65
CA ARG A 215 -12.88 -4.97 15.77
C ARG A 215 -11.43 -5.03 15.26
N ILE A 216 -11.04 -4.19 14.32
CA ILE A 216 -9.65 -4.12 13.87
C ILE A 216 -8.68 -3.66 14.98
N TYR A 217 -9.18 -2.90 15.97
CA TYR A 217 -8.42 -2.33 17.09
C TYR A 217 -8.63 -3.06 18.41
N GLU A 218 -9.54 -4.03 18.47
CA GLU A 218 -9.87 -4.78 19.68
C GLU A 218 -9.09 -6.08 19.77
N GLU A 219 -8.81 -6.50 20.99
CA GLU A 219 -8.31 -7.86 21.23
C GLU A 219 -9.44 -8.83 20.96
N LEU A 220 -9.24 -9.74 20.02
CA LEU A 220 -10.26 -10.69 19.61
C LEU A 220 -9.90 -12.08 20.10
N ASP A 221 -10.81 -12.71 20.86
CA ASP A 221 -10.64 -14.08 21.36
C ASP A 221 -10.47 -15.10 20.22
N ASP A 222 -11.21 -14.89 19.11
CA ASP A 222 -11.11 -15.70 17.90
C ASP A 222 -9.75 -15.54 17.19
N PHE A 223 -8.94 -14.55 17.59
CA PHE A 223 -7.63 -14.23 17.06
C PHE A 223 -6.54 -14.34 18.13
N GLN A 224 -6.68 -15.28 19.05
CA GLN A 224 -5.74 -15.54 20.15
C GLN A 224 -5.52 -14.31 21.05
N SER A 225 -6.55 -13.53 21.28
CA SER A 225 -6.51 -12.25 22.02
C SER A 225 -5.52 -11.23 21.44
N ARG A 226 -5.27 -11.28 20.13
CA ARG A 226 -4.48 -10.28 19.38
C ARG A 226 -5.37 -9.23 18.75
N LYS A 227 -4.80 -8.06 18.50
CA LYS A 227 -5.44 -7.00 17.71
C LYS A 227 -5.08 -7.16 16.23
N PRO A 228 -6.05 -7.22 15.31
CA PRO A 228 -5.77 -7.32 13.88
C PRO A 228 -4.82 -6.23 13.37
N ILE A 229 -4.97 -4.99 13.85
CA ILE A 229 -4.13 -3.86 13.43
C ILE A 229 -2.65 -4.06 13.79
N ASP A 230 -2.35 -4.67 14.95
CA ASP A 230 -0.98 -4.90 15.38
C ASP A 230 -0.30 -5.98 14.51
N VAL A 231 -1.06 -7.01 14.12
CA VAL A 231 -0.60 -8.03 13.18
C VAL A 231 -0.33 -7.41 11.80
N ILE A 232 -1.23 -6.57 11.31
CA ILE A 232 -1.04 -5.84 10.04
C ILE A 232 0.21 -4.96 10.11
N ALA A 233 0.35 -4.17 11.18
CA ALA A 233 1.46 -3.23 11.35
C ALA A 233 2.83 -3.93 11.42
N SER A 234 2.88 -5.13 11.97
CA SER A 234 4.11 -5.93 12.07
C SER A 234 4.67 -6.36 10.70
N ASN A 235 3.81 -6.43 9.70
CA ASN A 235 4.22 -6.74 8.32
C ASN A 235 4.88 -5.56 7.58
N ARG A 236 4.89 -4.33 8.15
CA ARG A 236 5.42 -3.12 7.51
C ARG A 236 4.86 -2.92 6.10
N PRO A 237 3.53 -2.84 5.94
CA PRO A 237 2.91 -2.83 4.62
C PRO A 237 3.21 -1.55 3.83
N ILE A 238 3.14 -1.65 2.51
CA ILE A 238 3.06 -0.50 1.61
C ILE A 238 1.57 -0.22 1.40
N LEU A 239 1.14 1.02 1.65
CA LEU A 239 -0.23 1.44 1.43
C LEU A 239 -0.41 2.05 0.04
N ILE A 240 -1.49 1.67 -0.62
CA ILE A 240 -1.94 2.23 -1.89
C ILE A 240 -3.35 2.79 -1.64
N LEU A 241 -3.51 4.10 -1.71
CA LEU A 241 -4.80 4.76 -1.53
C LEU A 241 -5.40 5.06 -2.90
N ASP A 242 -6.47 4.37 -3.26
CA ASP A 242 -7.22 4.58 -4.49
C ASP A 242 -8.33 5.60 -4.24
N GLU A 243 -8.37 6.69 -5.01
CA GLU A 243 -9.27 7.83 -4.83
C GLU A 243 -9.12 8.52 -3.45
N PRO A 244 -7.92 8.94 -3.04
CA PRO A 244 -7.65 9.47 -1.71
C PRO A 244 -8.48 10.70 -1.36
N GLN A 245 -8.89 11.52 -2.34
CA GLN A 245 -9.75 12.68 -2.16
C GLN A 245 -11.14 12.31 -1.57
N LYS A 246 -11.57 11.06 -1.71
CA LYS A 246 -12.82 10.56 -1.11
C LYS A 246 -12.61 10.01 0.32
N MET A 247 -11.38 10.06 0.81
CA MET A 247 -10.97 9.51 2.11
C MET A 247 -10.51 10.58 3.11
N GLU A 248 -10.82 11.85 2.89
CA GLU A 248 -10.31 13.03 3.64
C GLU A 248 -10.88 13.21 5.07
N GLY A 249 -11.50 12.23 5.65
CA GLY A 249 -12.02 12.31 7.01
C GLY A 249 -10.91 12.27 8.07
N ALA A 250 -11.01 13.10 9.12
CA ALA A 250 -10.05 13.12 10.23
C ALA A 250 -9.80 11.72 10.81
N ALA A 251 -10.83 10.91 10.98
CA ALA A 251 -10.70 9.56 11.49
C ALA A 251 -9.89 8.61 10.56
N THR A 252 -9.93 8.81 9.24
CA THR A 252 -9.07 8.05 8.30
C THR A 252 -7.62 8.44 8.51
N MET A 253 -7.35 9.72 8.64
CA MET A 253 -5.99 10.25 8.83
C MET A 253 -5.37 9.79 10.15
N GLU A 254 -6.14 9.75 11.22
CA GLU A 254 -5.72 9.21 12.52
C GLU A 254 -5.47 7.70 12.48
N ALA A 255 -6.11 6.99 11.55
CA ALA A 255 -5.96 5.55 11.42
C ALA A 255 -4.70 5.14 10.63
N LEU A 256 -4.27 5.91 9.62
CA LEU A 256 -3.14 5.55 8.76
C LEU A 256 -1.84 5.24 9.53
N PRO A 257 -1.42 6.02 10.55
CA PRO A 257 -0.21 5.72 11.32
C PRO A 257 -0.26 4.37 12.04
N LYS A 258 -1.46 3.89 12.42
CA LYS A 258 -1.64 2.62 13.12
C LYS A 258 -1.26 1.40 12.28
N PHE A 259 -1.32 1.53 10.95
CA PHE A 259 -0.84 0.50 10.03
C PHE A 259 0.69 0.42 9.95
N LYS A 260 1.42 1.41 10.51
CA LYS A 260 2.88 1.54 10.44
C LYS A 260 3.43 1.32 9.02
N PRO A 261 2.91 2.03 8.02
CA PRO A 261 3.28 1.78 6.63
C PRO A 261 4.75 2.08 6.37
N LEU A 262 5.33 1.36 5.41
CA LEU A 262 6.68 1.64 4.93
C LEU A 262 6.70 2.96 4.16
N PHE A 263 5.75 3.13 3.26
CA PHE A 263 5.42 4.37 2.55
C PHE A 263 4.00 4.27 1.97
N ILE A 264 3.51 5.39 1.44
CA ILE A 264 2.16 5.52 0.90
C ILE A 264 2.23 5.96 -0.56
N ILE A 265 1.41 5.34 -1.42
CA ILE A 265 1.15 5.75 -2.80
C ILE A 265 -0.29 6.24 -2.88
N LEU A 266 -0.50 7.43 -3.39
CA LEU A 266 -1.79 8.08 -3.60
C LEU A 266 -2.09 8.09 -5.10
N LEU A 267 -3.32 7.64 -5.52
CA LEU A 267 -3.72 7.57 -6.94
C LEU A 267 -5.08 8.21 -7.20
#